data_c3941a2201e1b5ca67dfcee7af10a1ca
#
_entry.id   c3941a2201e1b5ca67dfcee7af10a1ca
#
_cell.length_a   1.000
_cell.length_b   1.000
_cell.length_c   1.000
_cell.angle_alpha   90.00
_cell.angle_beta   90.00
_cell.angle_gamma   90.00
#
_symmetry.space_group_name_H-M   'P 1'
#
loop_
_entity.id
_entity.type
_entity.pdbx_description
1 polymer ?
#
loop_
_entity_poly.entity_id
_entity_poly.type
_entity_poly.pdbx_seq_one_letter_code
_entity_poly.pdbx_strand_id
1 'polypeptide(L)'
;SKQVFEEAGFPESKVEMLSLILAKSRGGDISDINLTIVQSIAKQILDFHELRQKLEEHVESEMHEIAPNVTAILGSAVGARILGRAGSLKKMASMPASTIQVLGAEKALFRALKTGSQPPKHGLLFQHAMVHAAPRWQRGKIARAVAAKAVIGARVDVYGEGLNQTLLDKLNIRVDEIGKKYENPTEKDLRPPQQFQHDDGNFGGKRKGGRRESGGGRNERSGGRRERSGGRSERSS
;
A
#
# COMPACT_ATOMS: atom_id res chain seq x y z
N SER A 1 -32.57 19.77 -23.33
CA SER A 1 -31.35 20.00 -22.52
C SER A 1 -31.47 19.38 -21.13
N LYS A 2 -32.57 19.59 -20.40
CA LYS A 2 -32.78 18.95 -19.06
C LYS A 2 -32.76 17.42 -19.15
N GLN A 3 -33.48 16.87 -20.12
CA GLN A 3 -33.56 15.41 -20.35
C GLN A 3 -32.19 14.74 -20.55
N VAL A 4 -31.28 15.38 -21.26
CA VAL A 4 -29.91 14.85 -21.49
C VAL A 4 -29.12 14.72 -20.19
N PHE A 5 -29.30 15.63 -19.24
CA PHE A 5 -28.61 15.58 -17.94
C PHE A 5 -29.28 14.56 -17.00
N GLU A 6 -30.59 14.38 -17.09
CA GLU A 6 -31.32 13.37 -16.37
C GLU A 6 -30.95 11.95 -16.85
N GLU A 7 -30.89 11.75 -18.16
CA GLU A 7 -30.41 10.50 -18.80
C GLU A 7 -28.95 10.19 -18.46
N ALA A 8 -28.10 11.23 -18.26
CA ALA A 8 -26.72 11.10 -17.83
C ALA A 8 -26.59 10.81 -16.32
N GLY A 9 -27.69 10.67 -15.56
CA GLY A 9 -27.68 10.31 -14.16
C GLY A 9 -27.23 11.39 -13.19
N PHE A 10 -27.27 12.66 -13.58
CA PHE A 10 -26.95 13.74 -12.66
C PHE A 10 -28.06 13.96 -11.61
N PRO A 11 -27.72 14.23 -10.33
CA PRO A 11 -28.72 14.56 -9.33
C PRO A 11 -29.48 15.84 -9.68
N GLU A 12 -30.76 15.91 -9.33
CA GLU A 12 -31.71 16.96 -9.71
C GLU A 12 -31.19 18.38 -9.48
N SER A 13 -30.54 18.61 -8.34
CA SER A 13 -29.92 19.90 -8.01
C SER A 13 -28.81 20.33 -9.01
N LYS A 14 -28.07 19.36 -9.56
CA LYS A 14 -27.06 19.63 -10.59
C LYS A 14 -27.70 19.83 -11.95
N VAL A 15 -28.77 19.10 -12.28
CA VAL A 15 -29.53 19.25 -13.52
C VAL A 15 -30.10 20.67 -13.62
N GLU A 16 -30.68 21.19 -12.55
CA GLU A 16 -31.18 22.54 -12.51
C GLU A 16 -30.07 23.60 -12.70
N MET A 17 -28.97 23.46 -11.96
CA MET A 17 -27.82 24.34 -12.08
C MET A 17 -27.24 24.35 -13.49
N LEU A 18 -27.02 23.17 -14.08
CA LEU A 18 -26.50 23.03 -15.44
C LEU A 18 -27.44 23.59 -16.49
N SER A 19 -28.77 23.44 -16.32
CA SER A 19 -29.77 24.01 -17.25
C SER A 19 -29.79 25.54 -17.21
N LEU A 20 -29.58 26.15 -16.03
CA LEU A 20 -29.47 27.61 -15.89
C LEU A 20 -28.18 28.15 -16.52
N ILE A 21 -27.05 27.42 -16.35
CA ILE A 21 -25.76 27.77 -16.94
C ILE A 21 -25.88 27.71 -18.47
N LEU A 22 -26.48 26.64 -19.02
CA LEU A 22 -26.70 26.50 -20.46
C LEU A 22 -27.57 27.62 -21.05
N ALA A 23 -28.63 28.02 -20.36
CA ALA A 23 -29.50 29.12 -20.80
C ALA A 23 -28.77 30.48 -20.88
N LYS A 24 -27.70 30.68 -20.09
CA LYS A 24 -26.88 31.89 -20.05
C LYS A 24 -25.54 31.75 -20.79
N SER A 25 -25.24 30.54 -21.28
CA SER A 25 -23.96 30.29 -21.94
C SER A 25 -23.84 31.09 -23.26
N ARG A 26 -22.71 31.78 -23.38
CA ARG A 26 -22.28 32.44 -24.63
C ARG A 26 -21.15 31.61 -25.25
N GLY A 27 -21.34 30.29 -25.34
CA GLY A 27 -20.38 29.40 -25.98
C GLY A 27 -20.03 29.88 -27.39
N GLY A 28 -18.79 29.66 -27.81
CA GLY A 28 -18.40 29.87 -29.20
C GLY A 28 -18.79 28.67 -30.06
N ASP A 29 -18.90 28.89 -31.38
CA ASP A 29 -19.12 27.83 -32.34
C ASP A 29 -17.90 26.90 -32.37
N ILE A 30 -18.15 25.61 -32.34
CA ILE A 30 -17.12 24.57 -32.47
C ILE A 30 -17.20 23.98 -33.87
N SER A 31 -16.07 23.83 -34.56
CA SER A 31 -16.03 23.15 -35.85
C SER A 31 -16.35 21.66 -35.71
N ASP A 32 -16.97 21.07 -36.73
CA ASP A 32 -17.35 19.65 -36.73
C ASP A 32 -16.16 18.72 -36.48
N ILE A 33 -14.97 19.09 -36.97
CA ILE A 33 -13.72 18.35 -36.72
C ILE A 33 -13.39 18.35 -35.24
N ASN A 34 -13.44 19.51 -34.60
CA ASN A 34 -13.14 19.61 -33.15
C ASN A 34 -14.22 18.92 -32.32
N LEU A 35 -15.48 18.98 -32.71
CA LEU A 35 -16.57 18.29 -32.08
C LEU A 35 -16.36 16.76 -32.12
N THR A 36 -15.99 16.23 -33.29
CA THR A 36 -15.69 14.80 -33.46
C THR A 36 -14.53 14.33 -32.56
N ILE A 37 -13.47 15.14 -32.43
CA ILE A 37 -12.36 14.86 -31.55
C ILE A 37 -12.83 14.81 -30.09
N VAL A 38 -13.60 15.79 -29.63
CA VAL A 38 -14.12 15.82 -28.25
C VAL A 38 -15.02 14.63 -27.97
N GLN A 39 -15.93 14.29 -28.92
CA GLN A 39 -16.79 13.11 -28.80
C GLN A 39 -15.98 11.80 -28.75
N SER A 40 -14.94 11.69 -29.57
CA SER A 40 -14.04 10.51 -29.54
C SER A 40 -13.37 10.34 -28.18
N ILE A 41 -12.85 11.43 -27.62
CA ILE A 41 -12.23 11.40 -26.28
C ILE A 41 -13.27 11.03 -25.21
N ALA A 42 -14.45 11.63 -25.26
CA ALA A 42 -15.52 11.33 -24.32
C ALA A 42 -15.92 9.84 -24.37
N LYS A 43 -16.05 9.28 -25.58
CA LYS A 43 -16.33 7.85 -25.77
C LYS A 43 -15.25 6.97 -25.17
N GLN A 44 -13.97 7.27 -25.42
CA GLN A 44 -12.86 6.51 -24.83
C GLN A 44 -12.89 6.54 -23.29
N ILE A 45 -13.23 7.67 -22.68
CA ILE A 45 -13.37 7.77 -21.22
C ILE A 45 -14.48 6.85 -20.71
N LEU A 46 -15.61 6.79 -21.41
CA LEU A 46 -16.71 5.88 -21.06
C LEU A 46 -16.29 4.42 -21.21
N ASP A 47 -15.64 4.06 -22.32
CA ASP A 47 -15.14 2.71 -22.58
C ASP A 47 -14.14 2.27 -21.48
N PHE A 48 -13.26 3.16 -21.04
CA PHE A 48 -12.35 2.89 -19.91
C PHE A 48 -13.07 2.75 -18.58
N HIS A 49 -14.16 3.49 -18.36
CA HIS A 49 -14.96 3.36 -17.16
C HIS A 49 -15.66 1.99 -17.10
N GLU A 50 -16.24 1.56 -18.21
CA GLU A 50 -16.85 0.22 -18.32
C GLU A 50 -15.82 -0.90 -18.14
N LEU A 51 -14.65 -0.77 -18.78
CA LEU A 51 -13.58 -1.74 -18.63
C LEU A 51 -13.10 -1.83 -17.18
N ARG A 52 -12.96 -0.69 -16.51
CA ARG A 52 -12.62 -0.65 -15.09
C ARG A 52 -13.64 -1.40 -14.25
N GLN A 53 -14.92 -1.17 -14.48
CA GLN A 53 -16.00 -1.85 -13.75
C GLN A 53 -15.94 -3.37 -13.94
N LYS A 54 -15.79 -3.82 -15.18
CA LYS A 54 -15.63 -5.26 -15.48
C LYS A 54 -14.41 -5.88 -14.78
N LEU A 55 -13.31 -5.15 -14.71
CA LEU A 55 -12.10 -5.60 -13.99
C LEU A 55 -12.32 -5.63 -12.46
N GLU A 56 -13.06 -4.68 -11.90
CA GLU A 56 -13.40 -4.65 -10.47
C GLU A 56 -14.29 -5.86 -10.12
N GLU A 57 -15.29 -6.16 -10.93
CA GLU A 57 -16.17 -7.34 -10.79
C GLU A 57 -15.37 -8.66 -10.91
N HIS A 58 -14.47 -8.75 -11.89
CA HIS A 58 -13.64 -9.93 -12.06
C HIS A 58 -12.69 -10.13 -10.85
N VAL A 59 -12.03 -9.06 -10.38
CA VAL A 59 -11.20 -9.13 -9.18
C VAL A 59 -12.01 -9.55 -7.94
N GLU A 60 -13.23 -9.08 -7.81
CA GLU A 60 -14.11 -9.47 -6.72
C GLU A 60 -14.43 -10.97 -6.75
N SER A 61 -14.82 -11.50 -7.92
CA SER A 61 -15.08 -12.93 -8.11
C SER A 61 -13.86 -13.79 -7.78
N GLU A 62 -12.70 -13.46 -8.34
CA GLU A 62 -11.44 -14.18 -8.09
C GLU A 62 -11.03 -14.14 -6.61
N MET A 63 -11.21 -13.00 -5.95
CA MET A 63 -10.88 -12.87 -4.53
C MET A 63 -11.79 -13.70 -3.63
N HIS A 64 -13.07 -13.86 -4.00
CA HIS A 64 -13.99 -14.74 -3.28
C HIS A 64 -13.62 -16.22 -3.41
N GLU A 65 -13.08 -16.63 -4.56
CA GLU A 65 -12.65 -18.00 -4.81
C GLU A 65 -11.31 -18.30 -4.13
N ILE A 66 -10.31 -17.44 -4.33
CA ILE A 66 -8.93 -17.68 -3.90
C ILE A 66 -8.72 -17.42 -2.39
N ALA A 67 -9.38 -16.38 -1.85
CA ALA A 67 -9.15 -15.89 -0.50
C ALA A 67 -10.42 -15.42 0.20
N PRO A 68 -11.39 -16.30 0.46
CA PRO A 68 -12.69 -15.92 1.02
C PRO A 68 -12.59 -15.27 2.40
N ASN A 69 -11.71 -15.75 3.27
CA ASN A 69 -11.52 -15.18 4.62
C ASN A 69 -10.83 -13.81 4.59
N VAL A 70 -9.84 -13.63 3.72
CA VAL A 70 -9.20 -12.33 3.50
C VAL A 70 -10.22 -11.34 2.95
N THR A 71 -11.05 -11.76 1.99
CA THR A 71 -12.11 -10.95 1.39
C THR A 71 -13.18 -10.55 2.41
N ALA A 72 -13.60 -11.47 3.27
CA ALA A 72 -14.56 -11.18 4.33
C ALA A 72 -14.03 -10.14 5.34
N ILE A 73 -12.72 -10.16 5.63
CA ILE A 73 -12.10 -9.26 6.61
C ILE A 73 -11.74 -7.90 5.99
N LEU A 74 -11.18 -7.88 4.77
CA LEU A 74 -10.60 -6.68 4.16
C LEU A 74 -11.49 -6.05 3.07
N GLY A 75 -12.46 -6.79 2.55
CA GLY A 75 -13.13 -6.50 1.30
C GLY A 75 -12.27 -6.89 0.09
N SER A 76 -12.90 -7.15 -1.07
CA SER A 76 -12.23 -7.59 -2.30
C SER A 76 -11.16 -6.61 -2.77
N ALA A 77 -11.48 -5.32 -2.87
CA ALA A 77 -10.59 -4.30 -3.41
C ALA A 77 -9.33 -4.08 -2.55
N VAL A 78 -9.47 -3.98 -1.21
CA VAL A 78 -8.33 -3.79 -0.30
C VAL A 78 -7.55 -5.09 -0.17
N GLY A 79 -8.24 -6.23 -0.09
CA GLY A 79 -7.65 -7.57 -0.04
C GLY A 79 -6.77 -7.84 -1.25
N ALA A 80 -7.27 -7.60 -2.47
CA ALA A 80 -6.52 -7.76 -3.71
C ALA A 80 -5.25 -6.89 -3.76
N ARG A 81 -5.36 -5.62 -3.32
CA ARG A 81 -4.19 -4.71 -3.28
C ARG A 81 -3.12 -5.17 -2.30
N ILE A 82 -3.53 -5.67 -1.13
CA ILE A 82 -2.61 -6.21 -0.11
C ILE A 82 -1.99 -7.50 -0.61
N LEU A 83 -2.78 -8.40 -1.21
CA LEU A 83 -2.32 -9.64 -1.80
C LEU A 83 -1.31 -9.40 -2.94
N GLY A 84 -1.63 -8.49 -3.86
CA GLY A 84 -0.73 -8.09 -4.94
C GLY A 84 0.59 -7.51 -4.42
N ARG A 85 0.53 -6.73 -3.32
CA ARG A 85 1.75 -6.20 -2.69
C ARG A 85 2.55 -7.25 -1.93
N ALA A 86 1.88 -8.22 -1.32
CA ALA A 86 2.53 -9.37 -0.67
C ALA A 86 3.16 -10.32 -1.69
N GLY A 87 2.61 -10.40 -2.90
CA GLY A 87 3.07 -11.21 -4.02
C GLY A 87 2.39 -12.59 -4.10
N SER A 88 1.93 -13.18 -2.99
CA SER A 88 1.13 -14.40 -2.99
C SER A 88 0.38 -14.57 -1.67
N LEU A 89 -0.71 -15.33 -1.68
CA LEU A 89 -1.50 -15.63 -0.48
C LEU A 89 -0.66 -16.38 0.57
N LYS A 90 0.14 -17.35 0.14
CA LYS A 90 1.07 -18.10 1.00
C LYS A 90 2.09 -17.19 1.68
N LYS A 91 2.62 -16.20 0.94
CA LYS A 91 3.55 -15.22 1.50
C LYS A 91 2.83 -14.28 2.46
N MET A 92 1.61 -13.83 2.15
CA MET A 92 0.79 -13.03 3.05
C MET A 92 0.50 -13.78 4.36
N ALA A 93 0.17 -15.07 4.32
CA ALA A 93 -0.06 -15.92 5.48
C ALA A 93 1.19 -16.08 6.37
N SER A 94 2.39 -16.01 5.80
CA SER A 94 3.67 -16.10 6.53
C SER A 94 4.12 -14.75 7.11
N MET A 95 3.60 -13.62 6.61
CA MET A 95 3.99 -12.29 7.09
C MET A 95 3.48 -12.02 8.51
N PRO A 96 4.25 -11.29 9.34
CA PRO A 96 3.74 -10.78 10.60
C PRO A 96 2.68 -9.69 10.36
N ALA A 97 1.69 -9.62 11.23
CA ALA A 97 0.60 -8.63 11.15
C ALA A 97 1.11 -7.16 11.12
N SER A 98 2.23 -6.89 11.78
CA SER A 98 2.88 -5.57 11.76
C SER A 98 3.35 -5.17 10.36
N THR A 99 3.80 -6.11 9.54
CA THR A 99 4.18 -5.86 8.15
C THR A 99 2.95 -5.56 7.30
N ILE A 100 1.87 -6.35 7.44
CA ILE A 100 0.59 -6.10 6.75
C ILE A 100 0.02 -4.74 7.14
N GLN A 101 0.15 -4.32 8.42
CA GLN A 101 -0.34 -3.03 8.91
C GLN A 101 0.25 -1.84 8.13
N VAL A 102 1.54 -1.89 7.81
CA VAL A 102 2.27 -0.78 7.17
C VAL A 102 2.57 -1.03 5.69
N LEU A 103 2.06 -2.13 5.13
CA LEU A 103 2.25 -2.49 3.74
C LEU A 103 1.75 -1.36 2.82
N GLY A 104 2.57 -0.94 1.86
CA GLY A 104 2.31 0.22 1.00
C GLY A 104 2.83 1.56 1.55
N ALA A 105 3.32 1.59 2.78
CA ALA A 105 3.95 2.77 3.39
C ALA A 105 5.45 2.55 3.64
N GLU A 106 6.10 1.67 2.87
CA GLU A 106 7.49 1.27 3.08
C GLU A 106 8.46 2.45 3.01
N LYS A 107 8.26 3.35 2.05
CA LYS A 107 9.09 4.56 1.91
C LYS A 107 9.04 5.46 3.16
N ALA A 108 7.83 5.61 3.74
CA ALA A 108 7.65 6.37 4.97
C ALA A 108 8.27 5.66 6.18
N LEU A 109 8.15 4.33 6.24
CA LEU A 109 8.78 3.52 7.28
C LEU A 109 10.31 3.61 7.24
N PHE A 110 10.93 3.45 6.06
CA PHE A 110 12.37 3.58 5.90
C PHE A 110 12.87 5.00 6.20
N ARG A 111 12.09 6.02 5.85
CA ARG A 111 12.40 7.40 6.25
C ARG A 111 12.40 7.53 7.77
N ALA A 112 11.37 7.03 8.43
CA ALA A 112 11.25 7.06 9.90
C ALA A 112 12.45 6.38 10.59
N LEU A 113 12.89 5.23 10.07
CA LEU A 113 14.06 4.51 10.60
C LEU A 113 15.37 5.28 10.41
N LYS A 114 15.53 6.02 9.30
CA LYS A 114 16.74 6.82 9.03
C LYS A 114 16.78 8.13 9.81
N THR A 115 15.64 8.79 9.98
CA THR A 115 15.56 10.14 10.55
C THR A 115 15.08 10.17 11.99
N GLY A 116 14.70 9.01 12.58
CA GLY A 116 14.11 8.95 13.91
C GLY A 116 12.69 9.55 13.98
N SER A 117 12.08 9.86 12.83
CA SER A 117 10.71 10.39 12.76
C SER A 117 9.67 9.34 13.13
N GLN A 118 8.43 9.77 13.39
CA GLN A 118 7.36 8.84 13.74
C GLN A 118 7.06 7.88 12.58
N PRO A 119 7.04 6.55 12.84
CA PRO A 119 6.72 5.56 11.82
C PRO A 119 5.24 5.67 11.39
N PRO A 120 4.90 5.25 10.16
CA PRO A 120 3.53 5.24 9.68
C PRO A 120 2.67 4.32 10.54
N LYS A 121 1.48 4.79 10.92
CA LYS A 121 0.50 4.02 11.72
C LYS A 121 -0.26 2.98 10.89
N HIS A 122 -0.36 3.17 9.59
CA HIS A 122 -1.06 2.32 8.62
C HIS A 122 -0.51 2.57 7.21
N GLY A 123 -0.68 1.58 6.32
CA GLY A 123 -0.38 1.69 4.89
C GLY A 123 -1.67 1.59 4.04
N LEU A 124 -1.72 0.60 3.14
CA LEU A 124 -2.90 0.32 2.30
C LEU A 124 -4.17 0.08 3.10
N LEU A 125 -4.06 -0.43 4.33
CA LEU A 125 -5.18 -0.62 5.24
C LEU A 125 -5.93 0.67 5.58
N PHE A 126 -5.39 1.85 5.29
CA PHE A 126 -6.15 3.09 5.42
C PHE A 126 -7.40 3.14 4.55
N GLN A 127 -7.42 2.42 3.43
CA GLN A 127 -8.56 2.34 2.52
C GLN A 127 -9.69 1.44 3.05
N HIS A 128 -9.43 0.64 4.09
CA HIS A 128 -10.44 -0.18 4.74
C HIS A 128 -11.46 0.68 5.47
N ALA A 129 -12.76 0.38 5.29
CA ALA A 129 -13.87 1.21 5.80
C ALA A 129 -13.75 1.51 7.29
N MET A 130 -13.50 0.47 8.13
CA MET A 130 -13.38 0.64 9.59
C MET A 130 -12.18 1.53 10.00
N VAL A 131 -11.09 1.52 9.23
CA VAL A 131 -9.91 2.34 9.53
C VAL A 131 -10.13 3.77 9.07
N HIS A 132 -10.72 3.95 7.89
CA HIS A 132 -10.99 5.27 7.32
C HIS A 132 -12.02 6.05 8.13
N ALA A 133 -13.12 5.42 8.51
CA ALA A 133 -14.20 6.03 9.29
C ALA A 133 -13.78 6.40 10.73
N ALA A 134 -12.76 5.71 11.27
CA ALA A 134 -12.34 5.92 12.65
C ALA A 134 -11.66 7.28 12.87
N PRO A 135 -11.76 7.84 14.09
CA PRO A 135 -11.02 9.02 14.50
C PRO A 135 -9.50 8.82 14.34
N ARG A 136 -8.78 9.90 14.03
CA ARG A 136 -7.34 9.87 13.72
C ARG A 136 -6.49 9.15 14.79
N TRP A 137 -6.83 9.28 16.06
CA TRP A 137 -6.10 8.67 17.18
C TRP A 137 -6.40 7.17 17.34
N GLN A 138 -7.52 6.67 16.82
CA GLN A 138 -7.90 5.27 16.85
C GLN A 138 -7.39 4.48 15.62
N ARG A 139 -7.21 5.14 14.46
CA ARG A 139 -6.88 4.50 13.17
C ARG A 139 -5.73 3.49 13.24
N GLY A 140 -4.64 3.84 13.92
CA GLY A 140 -3.49 2.95 14.06
C GLY A 140 -3.77 1.70 14.91
N LYS A 141 -4.68 1.81 15.89
CA LYS A 141 -5.09 0.69 16.76
C LYS A 141 -6.03 -0.26 16.00
N ILE A 142 -6.99 0.32 15.26
CA ILE A 142 -7.92 -0.44 14.41
C ILE A 142 -7.17 -1.10 13.26
N ALA A 143 -6.26 -0.39 12.56
CA ALA A 143 -5.44 -0.97 11.52
C ALA A 143 -4.62 -2.18 12.00
N ARG A 144 -4.13 -2.15 13.25
CA ARG A 144 -3.45 -3.29 13.88
C ARG A 144 -4.38 -4.47 14.09
N ALA A 145 -5.61 -4.22 14.56
CA ALA A 145 -6.61 -5.28 14.76
C ALA A 145 -7.02 -5.91 13.42
N VAL A 146 -7.29 -5.09 12.40
CA VAL A 146 -7.61 -5.54 11.03
C VAL A 146 -6.45 -6.36 10.46
N ALA A 147 -5.20 -5.85 10.54
CA ALA A 147 -4.03 -6.57 10.06
C ALA A 147 -3.84 -7.94 10.74
N ALA A 148 -4.04 -8.01 12.05
CA ALA A 148 -3.93 -9.26 12.79
C ALA A 148 -4.97 -10.31 12.33
N LYS A 149 -6.21 -9.89 12.09
CA LYS A 149 -7.26 -10.78 11.58
C LYS A 149 -7.04 -11.15 10.12
N ALA A 150 -6.56 -10.22 9.28
CA ALA A 150 -6.23 -10.47 7.88
C ALA A 150 -5.15 -11.55 7.72
N VAL A 151 -4.10 -11.54 8.56
CA VAL A 151 -3.08 -12.61 8.55
C VAL A 151 -3.68 -13.95 8.96
N ILE A 152 -4.55 -13.97 9.97
CA ILE A 152 -5.23 -15.20 10.38
C ILE A 152 -6.13 -15.70 9.26
N GLY A 153 -6.92 -14.80 8.63
CA GLY A 153 -7.74 -15.12 7.46
C GLY A 153 -6.92 -15.72 6.33
N ALA A 154 -5.78 -15.09 5.98
CA ALA A 154 -4.89 -15.61 4.95
C ALA A 154 -4.31 -17.00 5.29
N ARG A 155 -4.06 -17.29 6.58
CA ARG A 155 -3.65 -18.64 7.00
C ARG A 155 -4.76 -19.66 6.86
N VAL A 156 -6.00 -19.29 7.18
CA VAL A 156 -7.16 -20.14 6.98
C VAL A 156 -7.38 -20.41 5.49
N ASP A 157 -7.23 -19.39 4.64
CA ASP A 157 -7.37 -19.54 3.18
C ASP A 157 -6.28 -20.44 2.56
N VAL A 158 -5.06 -20.50 3.17
CA VAL A 158 -3.95 -21.31 2.64
C VAL A 158 -3.96 -22.73 3.20
N TYR A 159 -4.29 -22.91 4.48
CA TYR A 159 -4.07 -24.16 5.21
C TYR A 159 -5.34 -24.76 5.84
N GLY A 160 -6.44 -24.03 5.84
CA GLY A 160 -7.72 -24.43 6.39
C GLY A 160 -8.73 -24.73 5.28
N GLU A 161 -9.95 -25.00 5.71
CA GLU A 161 -11.08 -25.24 4.83
C GLU A 161 -12.21 -24.26 5.15
N GLY A 162 -12.71 -23.62 4.10
CA GLY A 162 -13.93 -22.81 4.12
C GLY A 162 -13.83 -21.46 4.84
N LEU A 163 -14.94 -20.75 4.85
CA LEU A 163 -15.10 -19.41 5.44
C LEU A 163 -15.26 -19.49 6.96
N ASN A 164 -14.43 -18.76 7.69
CA ASN A 164 -14.51 -18.66 9.15
C ASN A 164 -15.15 -17.34 9.60
N GLN A 165 -16.47 -17.36 9.74
CA GLN A 165 -17.28 -16.20 10.15
C GLN A 165 -16.85 -15.62 11.50
N THR A 166 -16.37 -16.47 12.44
CA THR A 166 -15.98 -16.01 13.78
C THR A 166 -14.79 -15.03 13.78
N LEU A 167 -14.03 -14.98 12.67
CA LEU A 167 -12.93 -14.01 12.54
C LEU A 167 -13.44 -12.60 12.37
N LEU A 168 -14.51 -12.42 11.59
CA LEU A 168 -15.17 -11.15 11.36
C LEU A 168 -15.86 -10.67 12.63
N ASP A 169 -16.59 -11.54 13.33
CA ASP A 169 -17.27 -11.21 14.58
C ASP A 169 -16.28 -10.74 15.65
N LYS A 170 -15.19 -11.48 15.82
CA LYS A 170 -14.11 -11.10 16.74
C LYS A 170 -13.39 -9.81 16.32
N LEU A 171 -13.35 -9.49 15.03
CA LEU A 171 -12.83 -8.21 14.55
C LEU A 171 -13.76 -7.07 14.96
N ASN A 172 -15.07 -7.22 14.72
CA ASN A 172 -16.08 -6.21 15.06
C ASN A 172 -16.05 -5.90 16.56
N ILE A 173 -16.12 -6.94 17.40
CA ILE A 173 -16.01 -6.80 18.86
C ILE A 173 -14.74 -6.03 19.25
N ARG A 174 -13.61 -6.37 18.62
CA ARG A 174 -12.34 -5.69 18.93
C ARG A 174 -12.31 -4.23 18.49
N VAL A 175 -12.93 -3.89 17.39
CA VAL A 175 -13.06 -2.50 16.91
C VAL A 175 -13.93 -1.69 17.87
N ASP A 176 -15.05 -2.26 18.35
CA ASP A 176 -15.93 -1.62 19.32
C ASP A 176 -15.24 -1.40 20.67
N GLU A 177 -14.46 -2.39 21.15
CA GLU A 177 -13.64 -2.23 22.36
C GLU A 177 -12.62 -1.08 22.21
N ILE A 178 -11.99 -0.96 21.03
CA ILE A 178 -11.05 0.13 20.75
C ILE A 178 -11.78 1.45 20.75
N GLY A 179 -12.97 1.53 20.15
CA GLY A 179 -13.84 2.70 20.15
C GLY A 179 -14.15 3.20 21.54
N LYS A 180 -14.63 2.31 22.41
CA LYS A 180 -14.97 2.60 23.80
C LYS A 180 -13.75 2.96 24.65
N LYS A 181 -12.66 2.20 24.51
CA LYS A 181 -11.44 2.41 25.34
C LYS A 181 -10.70 3.71 25.01
N TYR A 182 -10.77 4.16 23.76
CA TYR A 182 -10.03 5.33 23.26
C TYR A 182 -10.99 6.39 22.69
N GLU A 183 -12.09 6.61 23.39
CA GLU A 183 -13.11 7.60 23.00
C GLU A 183 -12.50 9.00 22.87
N ASN A 184 -11.67 9.37 23.83
CA ASN A 184 -10.99 10.67 23.84
C ASN A 184 -9.54 10.56 23.35
N PRO A 185 -9.05 11.58 22.61
CA PRO A 185 -7.66 11.64 22.22
C PRO A 185 -6.75 11.84 23.44
N THR A 186 -5.58 11.20 23.42
CA THR A 186 -4.53 11.46 24.42
C THR A 186 -3.77 12.75 24.07
N GLU A 187 -3.09 13.36 25.04
CA GLU A 187 -2.26 14.57 24.82
C GLU A 187 -1.25 14.37 23.67
N LYS A 188 -0.73 13.14 23.51
CA LYS A 188 0.18 12.79 22.40
C LYS A 188 -0.48 12.82 21.02
N ASP A 189 -1.77 12.52 20.96
CA ASP A 189 -2.54 12.52 19.72
C ASP A 189 -2.97 13.93 19.29
N LEU A 190 -3.05 14.86 20.24
CA LEU A 190 -3.35 16.28 20.02
C LEU A 190 -2.16 17.09 19.52
N ARG A 191 -0.92 16.58 19.68
CA ARG A 191 0.26 17.26 19.15
C ARG A 191 0.18 17.35 17.63
N PRO A 192 0.38 18.53 17.03
CA PRO A 192 0.45 18.64 15.59
C PRO A 192 1.56 17.72 15.05
N PRO A 193 1.44 17.18 13.82
CA PRO A 193 2.52 16.47 13.19
C PRO A 193 3.73 17.40 13.19
N GLN A 194 4.84 16.95 13.76
CA GLN A 194 6.08 17.74 13.69
C GLN A 194 6.37 18.00 12.23
N GLN A 195 6.26 19.27 11.83
CA GLN A 195 6.73 19.71 10.53
C GLN A 195 8.23 19.49 10.54
N PHE A 196 8.68 18.56 9.70
CA PHE A 196 10.11 18.44 9.45
C PHE A 196 10.55 19.75 8.83
N GLN A 197 11.31 20.56 9.58
CA GLN A 197 12.19 21.50 8.95
C GLN A 197 13.10 20.66 8.06
N HIS A 198 13.01 20.85 6.75
CA HIS A 198 14.04 20.43 5.84
C HIS A 198 15.29 21.15 6.31
N ASP A 199 16.08 20.46 7.10
CA ASP A 199 17.46 20.85 7.32
C ASP A 199 18.16 20.53 6.00
N ASP A 200 18.20 21.53 5.09
CA ASP A 200 19.01 21.53 3.88
C ASP A 200 20.50 21.59 4.26
N GLY A 201 20.82 21.14 5.47
CA GLY A 201 22.15 21.00 6.04
C GLY A 201 22.97 19.94 5.35
N ASN A 202 23.65 20.36 4.30
CA ASN A 202 25.03 20.03 3.97
C ASN A 202 25.41 18.54 4.15
N PHE A 203 25.08 17.72 3.16
CA PHE A 203 25.75 16.44 2.94
C PHE A 203 27.20 16.67 2.42
N GLY A 204 27.94 17.52 3.11
CA GLY A 204 29.37 17.65 2.98
C GLY A 204 30.07 16.46 3.65
N GLY A 205 30.31 15.42 2.88
CA GLY A 205 31.05 14.25 3.33
C GLY A 205 32.43 14.63 3.85
N LYS A 206 32.63 14.64 5.16
CA LYS A 206 33.97 14.54 5.76
C LYS A 206 34.54 13.15 5.44
N ARG A 207 35.10 13.00 4.25
CA ARG A 207 36.11 11.98 3.97
C ARG A 207 37.29 12.25 4.90
N LYS A 208 37.38 11.57 6.04
CA LYS A 208 38.62 11.43 6.79
C LYS A 208 39.60 10.64 5.93
N GLY A 209 40.43 11.36 5.17
CA GLY A 209 41.61 10.84 4.54
C GLY A 209 42.64 10.53 5.61
N GLY A 210 42.65 9.31 6.10
CA GLY A 210 43.72 8.75 6.88
C GLY A 210 44.88 8.43 5.95
N ARG A 211 45.80 9.40 5.76
CA ARG A 211 47.10 9.24 5.14
C ARG A 211 47.96 8.40 6.10
N ARG A 212 48.06 7.10 5.87
CA ARG A 212 49.07 6.27 6.51
C ARG A 212 50.37 6.47 5.71
N GLU A 213 51.32 7.15 6.33
CA GLU A 213 52.72 7.19 5.91
C GLU A 213 53.28 5.77 6.00
N SER A 214 53.80 5.28 4.88
CA SER A 214 54.61 4.06 4.80
C SER A 214 56.02 4.38 5.23
N GLY A 215 56.37 3.98 6.45
CA GLY A 215 57.76 3.90 6.88
C GLY A 215 58.37 2.62 6.32
N GLY A 216 59.42 2.78 5.54
CA GLY A 216 60.18 1.69 4.95
C GLY A 216 60.98 0.90 6.00
N GLY A 217 61.05 -0.39 5.81
CA GLY A 217 61.91 -1.31 6.54
C GLY A 217 62.28 -2.45 5.64
N ARG A 218 63.42 -2.32 4.97
CA ARG A 218 64.14 -3.41 4.31
C ARG A 218 64.44 -4.49 5.32
N ASN A 219 64.15 -5.73 5.02
CA ASN A 219 65.01 -6.83 5.45
C ASN A 219 64.93 -8.00 4.46
N GLU A 220 66.03 -8.22 3.78
CA GLU A 220 66.37 -9.37 2.99
C GLU A 220 66.61 -10.56 3.91
N ARG A 221 66.13 -11.77 3.53
CA ARG A 221 66.88 -13.04 3.61
C ARG A 221 66.00 -14.18 3.17
N SER A 222 66.34 -14.71 2.02
CA SER A 222 66.94 -16.01 1.75
C SER A 222 66.07 -17.26 1.99
N GLY A 223 65.75 -17.98 0.89
CA GLY A 223 66.12 -19.36 0.72
C GLY A 223 65.15 -20.41 1.25
N GLY A 224 64.65 -21.23 0.33
CA GLY A 224 64.05 -22.51 0.71
C GLY A 224 63.17 -23.15 -0.35
N ARG A 225 63.80 -23.59 -1.40
CA ARG A 225 63.29 -24.52 -2.41
C ARG A 225 63.00 -25.87 -1.76
N ARG A 226 61.86 -26.47 -1.92
CA ARG A 226 61.65 -27.93 -1.94
C ARG A 226 60.45 -28.32 -2.80
N GLU A 227 60.75 -28.94 -3.90
CA GLU A 227 59.93 -29.83 -4.69
C GLU A 227 59.62 -31.10 -3.93
N ARG A 228 58.49 -31.69 -4.18
CA ARG A 228 58.20 -33.16 -4.37
C ARG A 228 56.67 -33.29 -4.49
N SER A 229 56.20 -33.63 -5.65
CA SER A 229 55.98 -34.92 -6.30
C SER A 229 54.88 -35.77 -5.64
N GLY A 230 53.86 -36.03 -6.42
CA GLY A 230 53.40 -37.36 -6.79
C GLY A 230 52.31 -37.95 -5.90
N GLY A 231 51.24 -38.40 -6.54
CA GLY A 231 50.38 -39.40 -5.96
C GLY A 231 48.97 -39.45 -6.55
N ARG A 232 48.90 -40.04 -7.72
CA ARG A 232 47.70 -40.54 -8.42
C ARG A 232 47.21 -41.80 -7.67
N SER A 233 45.91 -41.97 -7.44
CA SER A 233 45.26 -43.28 -7.51
C SER A 233 43.76 -43.13 -7.73
N GLU A 234 43.33 -43.68 -8.84
CA GLU A 234 41.98 -44.12 -9.20
C GLU A 234 41.55 -45.30 -8.29
N ARG A 235 40.26 -45.42 -8.05
CA ARG A 235 39.38 -46.63 -8.17
C ARG A 235 38.04 -46.31 -7.51
N SER A 236 36.98 -46.30 -8.32
CA SER A 236 36.06 -47.40 -8.64
C SER A 236 35.46 -48.13 -7.40
N SER A 237 34.22 -47.88 -7.15
CA SER A 237 33.09 -48.82 -7.18
C SER A 237 31.82 -48.05 -6.94
#